data_5cc4609ec8f51a487aade678926150cb
#
_entry.id   5cc4609ec8f51a487aade678926150cb
#
_cell.length_a   1.000
_cell.length_b   1.000
_cell.length_c   1.000
_cell.angle_alpha   90.00
_cell.angle_beta   90.00
_cell.angle_gamma   90.00
#
_symmetry.space_group_name_H-M   'P 1'
#
loop_
_entity.id
_entity.type
_entity.pdbx_description
1 polymer ?
#
loop_
_entity_poly.entity_id
_entity_poly.type
_entity_poly.pdbx_seq_one_letter_code
_entity_poly.pdbx_strand_id
1 'polypeptide(L)'
;MSEARSVASGSSKLLGESLDPVATAPSSDASTSRSGFSNYLQPMDAESLIQQHEALLFRRAYPRNARTLKQTEKQLTKIANSVNRLGDADADLSPLDAPEVSGIAGTSVTSNFSFAIVRWLVQKYPAQLAIDWDWFEEEDRFGATMPRFLPLLEDDAMVEAHVPFRDWLSAAKGRTNEVAWIIERFDSLNLSDKEKAEIYDSLKLHVTWRYGVRSSRTGMKRPTRRVFFHDKPLIQRRDVSLVGELNSPAIPVRRLSRAEGEKILDLARETSAVRYRELHGFTYGDVRRVLKADLGRGTEVFVMGVAPENRLPLRAYHAALIFKNGVPVAYFEGLSICERTESGFNLYYTFREGETAWLYARILRLMRQLLGVTVISIDPYQVGHENEEGIESGAFWFYRKLGFRPVWPELMKLTQAEERKMAEDRGYRTSPRMLRKLAAGHMIFELPDAGNSGWDRFQTRNVGLAVQRRMAREFKSDPKEIRSHSIEFVERALRIKSNQWTNGEREALHNLALVLAMIPAIEKWSAGEKELATRIIRAKGGADEAAYLKLMQRHAKLRDALIRLGS
;
A
#
# COMPACT_ATOMS: atom_id res chain seq x y z
N MET A 1 3.60 -16.34 6.55
CA MET A 1 4.39 -15.23 7.13
C MET A 1 5.29 -14.52 6.10
N SER A 2 5.22 -14.88 4.81
CA SER A 2 5.90 -14.18 3.70
C SER A 2 5.01 -13.17 2.96
N GLU A 3 3.73 -13.14 3.24
CA GLU A 3 2.72 -12.45 2.43
C GLU A 3 2.66 -10.93 2.55
N ALA A 4 3.04 -10.36 3.69
CA ALA A 4 3.10 -8.90 3.79
C ALA A 4 4.26 -8.27 2.98
N ARG A 5 5.21 -9.10 2.50
CA ARG A 5 6.31 -8.66 1.63
C ARG A 5 6.05 -8.94 0.15
N SER A 6 5.24 -9.95 -0.19
CA SER A 6 4.99 -10.34 -1.59
C SER A 6 4.13 -9.31 -2.33
N VAL A 7 3.27 -8.60 -1.63
CA VAL A 7 2.41 -7.56 -2.23
C VAL A 7 3.19 -6.31 -2.68
N ALA A 8 4.40 -6.10 -2.16
CA ALA A 8 5.27 -5.00 -2.60
C ALA A 8 6.37 -5.42 -3.61
N SER A 9 6.56 -6.74 -3.88
CA SER A 9 7.67 -7.24 -4.69
C SER A 9 7.26 -8.03 -5.94
N GLY A 10 6.00 -8.05 -6.29
CA GLY A 10 5.48 -8.79 -7.44
C GLY A 10 5.67 -8.12 -8.78
N SER A 11 6.83 -7.54 -9.10
CA SER A 11 7.13 -7.10 -10.47
C SER A 11 8.61 -6.81 -10.67
N SER A 12 9.50 -7.78 -10.43
CA SER A 12 10.85 -7.69 -11.01
C SER A 12 11.59 -9.03 -10.94
N LYS A 13 11.17 -9.98 -11.76
CA LYS A 13 12.03 -11.05 -12.27
C LYS A 13 11.51 -11.45 -13.63
N LEU A 14 11.99 -10.78 -14.63
CA LEU A 14 12.23 -11.27 -16.00
C LEU A 14 12.79 -10.10 -16.82
N LEU A 15 13.97 -10.36 -17.35
CA LEU A 15 14.72 -9.71 -18.40
C LEU A 15 16.06 -9.15 -17.92
N GLY A 16 17.04 -10.04 -17.84
CA GLY A 16 18.43 -9.70 -18.04
C GLY A 16 18.74 -9.89 -19.51
N GLU A 17 18.96 -8.80 -20.20
CA GLU A 17 19.89 -8.73 -21.31
C GLU A 17 20.27 -7.26 -21.55
N SER A 18 21.56 -7.08 -21.75
CA SER A 18 22.30 -5.83 -21.86
C SER A 18 21.89 -4.99 -23.07
N LEU A 19 21.73 -3.69 -22.88
CA LEU A 19 22.07 -2.68 -23.91
C LEU A 19 22.63 -1.43 -23.22
N ASP A 20 23.81 -1.02 -23.71
CA ASP A 20 24.58 0.13 -23.25
C ASP A 20 23.91 1.48 -23.52
N PRO A 21 24.26 2.54 -22.74
CA PRO A 21 23.59 3.82 -22.81
C PRO A 21 24.30 4.79 -23.76
N VAL A 22 23.53 5.45 -24.62
CA VAL A 22 23.94 6.73 -25.20
C VAL A 22 22.71 7.63 -25.28
N ALA A 23 22.73 8.73 -24.55
CA ALA A 23 22.44 10.05 -25.09
C ALA A 23 22.27 11.13 -23.99
N THR A 24 23.14 12.08 -24.09
CA THR A 24 23.27 13.37 -23.44
C THR A 24 22.01 14.23 -23.53
N ALA A 25 21.70 14.91 -22.41
CA ALA A 25 20.71 15.99 -22.38
C ALA A 25 21.24 17.27 -23.06
N PRO A 26 20.43 18.03 -23.79
CA PRO A 26 20.81 19.36 -24.25
C PRO A 26 20.43 20.45 -23.25
N SER A 27 21.35 21.37 -23.09
CA SER A 27 21.25 22.64 -22.38
C SER A 27 20.20 23.57 -22.97
N SER A 28 19.51 24.28 -22.07
CA SER A 28 18.62 25.39 -22.41
C SER A 28 19.37 26.60 -22.88
N ASP A 29 19.14 27.04 -24.09
CA ASP A 29 19.34 28.43 -24.51
C ASP A 29 18.10 28.96 -25.19
N ALA A 30 17.59 30.05 -24.64
CA ALA A 30 16.42 30.73 -25.15
C ALA A 30 16.84 31.78 -26.20
N SER A 31 16.38 31.62 -27.42
CA SER A 31 16.30 32.73 -28.37
C SER A 31 14.97 32.72 -29.11
N THR A 32 14.24 33.79 -28.94
CA THR A 32 12.99 34.13 -29.58
C THR A 32 13.13 34.25 -31.11
N SER A 33 12.34 33.46 -31.85
CA SER A 33 11.95 33.84 -33.20
C SER A 33 10.48 33.53 -33.41
N ARG A 34 9.69 34.55 -33.72
CA ARG A 34 8.33 34.47 -34.24
C ARG A 34 8.38 33.88 -35.64
N SER A 35 7.77 32.75 -35.87
CA SER A 35 7.38 32.31 -37.22
C SER A 35 6.09 31.49 -37.16
N GLY A 36 5.28 31.69 -38.15
CA GLY A 36 3.89 31.38 -38.37
C GLY A 36 3.39 29.99 -37.93
N PHE A 37 2.20 30.01 -37.35
CA PHE A 37 1.39 28.83 -37.07
C PHE A 37 0.98 28.15 -38.37
N SER A 38 1.67 27.11 -38.77
CA SER A 38 1.16 26.08 -39.65
C SER A 38 0.61 24.96 -38.75
N ASN A 39 -0.71 24.82 -38.68
CA ASN A 39 -1.42 23.73 -38.01
C ASN A 39 -1.27 22.42 -38.81
N TYR A 40 -0.09 21.84 -38.82
CA TYR A 40 0.04 20.41 -39.07
C TYR A 40 -0.05 19.72 -37.68
N LEU A 41 -1.21 19.10 -37.42
CA LEU A 41 -1.38 18.14 -36.35
C LEU A 41 -0.36 17.03 -36.62
N GLN A 42 0.78 17.04 -35.90
CA GLN A 42 1.63 15.87 -35.83
C GLN A 42 0.77 14.70 -35.31
N PRO A 43 0.87 13.51 -35.91
CA PRO A 43 0.18 12.34 -35.37
C PRO A 43 0.57 12.22 -33.90
N MET A 44 -0.42 12.21 -33.01
CA MET A 44 -0.21 12.05 -31.57
C MET A 44 0.28 10.62 -31.36
N ASP A 45 1.48 10.46 -30.80
CA ASP A 45 2.00 9.16 -30.38
C ASP A 45 1.61 8.86 -28.91
N ALA A 46 1.88 7.64 -28.45
CA ALA A 46 1.55 7.19 -27.11
C ALA A 46 2.26 8.04 -26.03
N GLU A 47 3.52 8.41 -26.24
CA GLU A 47 4.29 9.22 -25.28
C GLU A 47 3.72 10.63 -25.14
N SER A 48 3.39 11.28 -26.24
CA SER A 48 2.72 12.59 -26.24
C SER A 48 1.38 12.55 -25.52
N LEU A 49 0.61 11.46 -25.70
CA LEU A 49 -0.64 11.25 -25.00
C LEU A 49 -0.45 11.08 -23.49
N ILE A 50 0.56 10.32 -23.07
CA ILE A 50 0.96 10.16 -21.65
C ILE A 50 1.28 11.53 -21.07
N GLN A 51 2.19 12.28 -21.68
CA GLN A 51 2.59 13.60 -21.20
C GLN A 51 1.39 14.54 -21.06
N GLN A 52 0.51 14.54 -22.05
CA GLN A 52 -0.72 15.34 -22.01
C GLN A 52 -1.64 14.91 -20.87
N HIS A 53 -1.88 13.61 -20.71
CA HIS A 53 -2.73 13.07 -19.66
C HIS A 53 -2.20 13.40 -18.27
N GLU A 54 -0.92 13.16 -18.03
CA GLU A 54 -0.27 13.44 -16.73
C GLU A 54 -0.31 14.94 -16.38
N ALA A 55 -0.02 15.81 -17.36
CA ALA A 55 -0.14 17.26 -17.19
C ALA A 55 -1.58 17.71 -16.87
N LEU A 56 -2.57 17.10 -17.50
CA LEU A 56 -3.98 17.39 -17.23
C LEU A 56 -4.41 16.91 -15.84
N LEU A 57 -3.99 15.73 -15.40
CA LEU A 57 -4.27 15.24 -14.04
C LEU A 57 -3.64 16.13 -12.98
N PHE A 58 -2.39 16.56 -13.19
CA PHE A 58 -1.73 17.50 -12.29
C PHE A 58 -2.51 18.82 -12.21
N ARG A 59 -2.89 19.42 -13.36
CA ARG A 59 -3.69 20.65 -13.40
C ARG A 59 -5.06 20.51 -12.75
N ARG A 60 -5.68 19.33 -12.82
CA ARG A 60 -6.94 19.02 -12.13
C ARG A 60 -6.76 19.05 -10.61
N ALA A 61 -5.68 18.46 -10.09
CA ALA A 61 -5.38 18.42 -8.66
C ALA A 61 -4.92 19.79 -8.12
N TYR A 62 -4.16 20.56 -8.91
CA TYR A 62 -3.58 21.85 -8.56
C TYR A 62 -4.04 22.96 -9.52
N PRO A 63 -5.35 23.25 -9.64
CA PRO A 63 -5.86 24.24 -10.57
C PRO A 63 -5.50 25.66 -10.10
N ARG A 64 -5.06 26.50 -11.02
CA ARG A 64 -4.76 27.91 -10.73
C ARG A 64 -6.03 28.75 -10.58
N ASN A 65 -7.07 28.44 -11.38
CA ASN A 65 -8.36 29.13 -11.37
C ASN A 65 -9.47 28.25 -11.99
N ALA A 66 -10.71 28.70 -11.90
CA ALA A 66 -11.88 27.99 -12.41
C ALA A 66 -11.87 27.79 -13.94
N ARG A 67 -11.34 28.76 -14.70
CA ARG A 67 -11.26 28.67 -16.17
C ARG A 67 -10.32 27.54 -16.60
N THR A 68 -9.13 27.49 -15.99
CA THR A 68 -8.14 26.44 -16.25
C THR A 68 -8.72 25.06 -15.89
N LEU A 69 -9.39 24.92 -14.73
CA LEU A 69 -10.01 23.67 -14.32
C LEU A 69 -11.06 23.21 -15.34
N LYS A 70 -11.97 24.09 -15.77
CA LYS A 70 -12.99 23.77 -16.77
C LYS A 70 -12.39 23.32 -18.11
N GLN A 71 -11.30 23.94 -18.55
CA GLN A 71 -10.57 23.54 -19.76
C GLN A 71 -9.93 22.16 -19.59
N THR A 72 -9.28 21.92 -18.45
CA THR A 72 -8.67 20.62 -18.11
C THR A 72 -9.71 19.50 -18.13
N GLU A 73 -10.88 19.69 -17.52
CA GLU A 73 -11.95 18.69 -17.53
C GLU A 73 -12.44 18.38 -18.95
N LYS A 74 -12.61 19.40 -19.79
CA LYS A 74 -12.98 19.20 -21.23
C LYS A 74 -11.91 18.44 -22.02
N GLN A 75 -10.63 18.64 -21.70
CA GLN A 75 -9.56 17.92 -22.38
C GLN A 75 -9.49 16.46 -21.93
N LEU A 76 -9.64 16.19 -20.63
CA LEU A 76 -9.66 14.83 -20.07
C LEU A 76 -10.80 13.97 -20.64
N THR A 77 -11.99 14.56 -20.90
CA THR A 77 -13.09 13.80 -21.52
C THR A 77 -12.79 13.32 -22.95
N LYS A 78 -11.79 13.89 -23.61
CA LYS A 78 -11.40 13.50 -24.97
C LYS A 78 -10.28 12.45 -25.01
N ILE A 79 -9.63 12.17 -23.89
CA ILE A 79 -8.48 11.26 -23.83
C ILE A 79 -8.83 9.86 -24.33
N ALA A 80 -9.95 9.28 -23.90
CA ALA A 80 -10.38 7.97 -24.36
C ALA A 80 -10.52 7.89 -25.90
N ASN A 81 -11.08 8.92 -26.52
CA ASN A 81 -11.19 8.98 -27.99
C ASN A 81 -9.81 9.11 -28.66
N SER A 82 -8.83 9.69 -27.98
CA SER A 82 -7.47 9.78 -28.50
C SER A 82 -6.76 8.41 -28.41
N VAL A 83 -6.96 7.65 -27.33
CA VAL A 83 -6.45 6.27 -27.21
C VAL A 83 -7.07 5.39 -28.31
N ASN A 84 -8.40 5.44 -28.50
CA ASN A 84 -9.06 4.65 -29.54
C ASN A 84 -8.50 4.97 -30.93
N ARG A 85 -8.31 6.24 -31.28
CA ARG A 85 -7.70 6.64 -32.54
C ARG A 85 -6.28 6.16 -32.77
N LEU A 86 -5.48 6.06 -31.68
CA LEU A 86 -4.14 5.47 -31.75
C LEU A 86 -4.22 3.96 -32.05
N GLY A 87 -5.14 3.25 -31.39
CA GLY A 87 -5.40 1.83 -31.67
C GLY A 87 -5.89 1.59 -33.08
N ASP A 88 -6.84 2.43 -33.60
CA ASP A 88 -7.35 2.36 -34.96
C ASP A 88 -6.25 2.65 -36.03
N ALA A 89 -5.22 3.40 -35.65
CA ALA A 89 -4.05 3.70 -36.47
C ALA A 89 -2.90 2.68 -36.31
N ASP A 90 -3.16 1.56 -35.66
CA ASP A 90 -2.17 0.49 -35.40
C ASP A 90 -0.89 1.00 -34.70
N ALA A 91 -1.02 2.04 -33.87
CA ALA A 91 0.09 2.57 -33.09
C ALA A 91 0.45 1.65 -31.93
N ASP A 92 1.73 1.60 -31.55
CA ASP A 92 2.17 0.90 -30.35
C ASP A 92 1.58 1.56 -29.09
N LEU A 93 0.70 0.85 -28.39
CA LEU A 93 0.05 1.28 -27.15
C LEU A 93 0.79 0.76 -25.90
N SER A 94 1.82 -0.06 -26.03
CA SER A 94 2.55 -0.66 -24.89
C SER A 94 3.09 0.37 -23.89
N PRO A 95 3.53 1.59 -24.27
CA PRO A 95 3.95 2.60 -23.31
C PRO A 95 2.85 3.05 -22.35
N LEU A 96 1.56 2.91 -22.76
CA LEU A 96 0.41 3.29 -21.91
C LEU A 96 0.15 2.30 -20.78
N ASP A 97 0.79 1.14 -20.78
CA ASP A 97 0.62 0.07 -19.80
C ASP A 97 1.69 0.08 -18.68
N ALA A 98 2.69 0.92 -18.78
CA ALA A 98 3.71 1.05 -17.73
C ALA A 98 3.06 1.44 -16.37
N PRO A 99 3.44 0.80 -15.24
CA PRO A 99 2.78 0.97 -13.93
C PRO A 99 2.65 2.42 -13.45
N GLU A 100 3.59 3.30 -13.85
CA GLU A 100 3.61 4.72 -13.50
C GLU A 100 2.49 5.51 -14.17
N VAL A 101 2.10 5.09 -15.38
CA VAL A 101 1.17 5.80 -16.25
C VAL A 101 -0.08 5.00 -16.61
N SER A 102 -0.15 3.72 -16.28
CA SER A 102 -1.30 2.84 -16.53
C SER A 102 -2.64 3.39 -16.00
N GLY A 103 -3.73 2.87 -16.47
CA GLY A 103 -5.08 3.27 -16.05
C GLY A 103 -5.62 4.52 -16.78
N ILE A 104 -5.18 4.77 -18.00
CA ILE A 104 -5.75 5.80 -18.89
C ILE A 104 -7.07 5.28 -19.48
N ALA A 105 -8.09 6.13 -19.62
CA ALA A 105 -9.37 5.73 -20.21
C ALA A 105 -9.19 5.22 -21.64
N GLY A 106 -9.76 4.05 -21.94
CA GLY A 106 -9.65 3.38 -23.25
C GLY A 106 -8.54 2.32 -23.30
N THR A 107 -7.70 2.19 -22.27
CA THR A 107 -6.73 1.08 -22.12
C THR A 107 -7.26 -0.03 -21.21
N SER A 108 -6.43 -1.01 -20.91
CA SER A 108 -6.72 -2.10 -19.96
C SER A 108 -5.52 -2.36 -19.07
N VAL A 109 -5.71 -3.14 -18.03
CA VAL A 109 -4.65 -3.76 -17.23
C VAL A 109 -4.87 -5.27 -17.22
N THR A 110 -3.80 -6.04 -17.40
CA THR A 110 -3.81 -7.50 -17.21
C THR A 110 -2.91 -7.84 -16.04
N SER A 111 -3.45 -8.49 -15.02
CA SER A 111 -2.70 -8.87 -13.82
C SER A 111 -3.30 -10.10 -13.15
N ASN A 112 -2.48 -10.82 -12.41
CA ASN A 112 -2.89 -11.89 -11.50
C ASN A 112 -3.41 -11.29 -10.18
N PHE A 113 -4.50 -10.54 -10.27
CA PHE A 113 -5.15 -9.94 -9.10
C PHE A 113 -5.54 -11.00 -8.07
N SER A 114 -5.45 -10.65 -6.78
CA SER A 114 -5.90 -11.51 -5.69
C SER A 114 -7.39 -11.80 -5.75
N PHE A 115 -7.80 -12.92 -5.15
CA PHE A 115 -9.22 -13.31 -5.02
C PHE A 115 -10.11 -12.17 -4.53
N ALA A 116 -9.65 -11.46 -3.51
CA ALA A 116 -10.39 -10.34 -2.93
C ALA A 116 -10.63 -9.20 -3.92
N ILE A 117 -9.64 -8.88 -4.76
CA ILE A 117 -9.75 -7.82 -5.76
C ILE A 117 -10.59 -8.29 -6.95
N VAL A 118 -10.40 -9.52 -7.46
CA VAL A 118 -11.22 -10.01 -8.58
C VAL A 118 -12.68 -10.15 -8.18
N ARG A 119 -12.95 -10.66 -6.98
CA ARG A 119 -14.31 -10.72 -6.42
C ARG A 119 -14.98 -9.35 -6.36
N TRP A 120 -14.23 -8.32 -5.94
CA TRP A 120 -14.71 -6.94 -5.95
C TRP A 120 -14.89 -6.40 -7.38
N LEU A 121 -13.96 -6.67 -8.31
CA LEU A 121 -14.07 -6.27 -9.73
C LEU A 121 -15.32 -6.89 -10.40
N VAL A 122 -15.59 -8.16 -10.17
CA VAL A 122 -16.80 -8.85 -10.67
C VAL A 122 -18.08 -8.17 -10.18
N GLN A 123 -18.12 -7.72 -8.94
CA GLN A 123 -19.29 -7.00 -8.39
C GLN A 123 -19.48 -5.61 -9.02
N LYS A 124 -18.38 -4.94 -9.41
CA LYS A 124 -18.41 -3.55 -9.90
C LYS A 124 -18.42 -3.44 -11.42
N TYR A 125 -17.67 -4.29 -12.10
CA TYR A 125 -17.34 -4.15 -13.53
C TYR A 125 -17.43 -5.47 -14.31
N PRO A 126 -18.46 -6.33 -14.10
CA PRO A 126 -18.48 -7.68 -14.67
C PRO A 126 -18.33 -7.71 -16.19
N ALA A 127 -18.88 -6.71 -16.91
CA ALA A 127 -18.79 -6.63 -18.36
C ALA A 127 -17.43 -6.14 -18.90
N GLN A 128 -16.52 -5.70 -18.02
CA GLN A 128 -15.22 -5.16 -18.39
C GLN A 128 -14.09 -6.15 -18.14
N LEU A 129 -14.39 -7.38 -17.67
CA LEU A 129 -13.42 -8.38 -17.28
C LEU A 129 -13.34 -9.51 -18.28
N ALA A 130 -12.12 -9.97 -18.53
CA ALA A 130 -11.82 -11.18 -19.30
C ALA A 130 -10.62 -11.89 -18.66
N ILE A 131 -10.44 -13.19 -18.96
CA ILE A 131 -9.21 -13.89 -18.65
C ILE A 131 -8.30 -13.78 -19.86
N ASP A 132 -7.03 -13.47 -19.61
CA ASP A 132 -5.98 -13.54 -20.60
C ASP A 132 -5.36 -14.94 -20.55
N TRP A 133 -5.85 -15.80 -21.42
CA TRP A 133 -5.40 -17.18 -21.48
C TRP A 133 -4.02 -17.32 -22.13
N ASP A 134 -3.56 -16.36 -22.90
CA ASP A 134 -2.28 -16.42 -23.59
C ASP A 134 -1.12 -16.22 -22.60
N TRP A 135 -1.37 -15.51 -21.50
CA TRP A 135 -0.43 -15.32 -20.40
C TRP A 135 -0.60 -16.31 -19.25
N PHE A 136 -1.54 -17.26 -19.36
CA PHE A 136 -1.85 -18.19 -18.30
C PHE A 136 -0.93 -19.43 -18.37
N GLU A 137 -0.14 -19.66 -17.33
CA GLU A 137 0.90 -20.71 -17.27
C GLU A 137 0.55 -21.89 -16.32
N GLU A 138 -0.44 -21.74 -15.44
CA GLU A 138 -0.76 -22.74 -14.39
C GLU A 138 -1.90 -23.68 -14.82
N GLU A 139 -1.88 -24.18 -16.06
CA GLU A 139 -2.93 -25.00 -16.65
C GLU A 139 -3.23 -26.28 -15.85
N ASP A 140 -2.19 -27.02 -15.44
CA ASP A 140 -2.32 -28.23 -14.65
C ASP A 140 -3.01 -27.98 -13.31
N ARG A 141 -2.66 -26.87 -12.67
CA ARG A 141 -3.23 -26.47 -11.37
C ARG A 141 -4.68 -26.04 -11.51
N PHE A 142 -5.00 -25.34 -12.59
CA PHE A 142 -6.38 -24.98 -12.89
C PHE A 142 -7.23 -26.24 -13.18
N GLY A 143 -6.72 -27.15 -14.03
CA GLY A 143 -7.34 -28.44 -14.31
C GLY A 143 -7.62 -29.24 -13.03
N ALA A 144 -6.64 -29.35 -12.13
CA ALA A 144 -6.78 -30.01 -10.83
C ALA A 144 -7.77 -29.31 -9.88
N THR A 145 -8.12 -28.06 -10.13
CA THR A 145 -9.09 -27.30 -9.33
C THR A 145 -10.53 -27.48 -9.84
N MET A 146 -10.71 -27.74 -11.14
CA MET A 146 -12.02 -27.85 -11.80
C MET A 146 -12.97 -28.86 -11.17
N PRO A 147 -12.54 -30.05 -10.70
CA PRO A 147 -13.42 -31.04 -10.04
C PRO A 147 -14.16 -30.49 -8.80
N ARG A 148 -13.66 -29.42 -8.18
CA ARG A 148 -14.33 -28.74 -7.05
C ARG A 148 -15.59 -27.99 -7.48
N PHE A 149 -15.72 -27.66 -8.75
CA PHE A 149 -16.77 -26.82 -9.32
C PHE A 149 -17.77 -27.59 -10.19
N LEU A 150 -17.32 -28.69 -10.77
CA LEU A 150 -18.07 -29.45 -11.74
C LEU A 150 -18.70 -30.69 -11.11
N PRO A 151 -19.97 -31.00 -11.43
CA PRO A 151 -20.62 -32.25 -11.02
C PRO A 151 -20.12 -33.39 -11.91
N LEU A 152 -18.84 -33.74 -11.79
CA LEU A 152 -18.23 -34.79 -12.58
C LEU A 152 -18.77 -36.15 -12.18
N LEU A 153 -18.98 -37.03 -13.15
CA LEU A 153 -19.35 -38.42 -12.93
C LEU A 153 -18.12 -39.27 -12.63
N GLU A 154 -17.00 -38.95 -13.27
CA GLU A 154 -15.72 -39.63 -13.13
C GLU A 154 -14.58 -38.61 -13.21
N ASP A 155 -13.70 -38.59 -12.23
CA ASP A 155 -12.56 -37.67 -12.19
C ASP A 155 -11.59 -37.89 -13.36
N ASP A 156 -11.46 -39.17 -13.79
CA ASP A 156 -10.55 -39.57 -14.88
C ASP A 156 -11.05 -39.14 -16.26
N ALA A 157 -12.32 -38.74 -16.40
CA ALA A 157 -12.88 -38.35 -17.69
C ALA A 157 -12.16 -37.11 -18.29
N MET A 158 -11.66 -36.22 -17.45
CA MET A 158 -10.89 -35.04 -17.92
C MET A 158 -9.50 -35.45 -18.42
N VAL A 159 -8.87 -36.44 -17.81
CA VAL A 159 -7.53 -36.92 -18.13
C VAL A 159 -7.54 -37.90 -19.30
N GLU A 160 -8.37 -38.93 -19.25
CA GLU A 160 -8.41 -39.99 -20.26
C GLU A 160 -9.01 -39.53 -21.57
N ALA A 161 -10.03 -38.68 -21.55
CA ALA A 161 -10.64 -38.12 -22.75
C ALA A 161 -9.80 -37.02 -23.42
N HIS A 162 -8.70 -36.60 -22.81
CA HIS A 162 -7.84 -35.48 -23.27
C HIS A 162 -8.60 -34.21 -23.62
N VAL A 163 -9.72 -33.96 -22.93
CA VAL A 163 -10.51 -32.76 -23.14
C VAL A 163 -9.85 -31.61 -22.37
N PRO A 164 -9.43 -30.54 -23.05
CA PRO A 164 -8.81 -29.40 -22.39
C PRO A 164 -9.73 -28.79 -21.32
N PHE A 165 -9.18 -28.36 -20.18
CA PHE A 165 -9.97 -27.74 -19.11
C PHE A 165 -10.79 -26.52 -19.61
N ARG A 166 -10.34 -25.84 -20.64
CA ARG A 166 -11.06 -24.72 -21.29
C ARG A 166 -12.39 -25.14 -21.89
N ASP A 167 -12.46 -26.33 -22.47
CA ASP A 167 -13.70 -26.87 -23.04
C ASP A 167 -14.70 -27.21 -21.93
N TRP A 168 -14.22 -27.79 -20.83
CA TRP A 168 -15.02 -28.03 -19.61
C TRP A 168 -15.54 -26.70 -19.03
N LEU A 169 -14.68 -25.70 -18.90
CA LEU A 169 -15.05 -24.37 -18.44
C LEU A 169 -16.10 -23.73 -19.36
N SER A 170 -15.87 -23.79 -20.66
CA SER A 170 -16.78 -23.21 -21.67
C SER A 170 -18.17 -23.87 -21.61
N ALA A 171 -18.22 -25.19 -21.49
CA ALA A 171 -19.46 -25.92 -21.33
C ALA A 171 -20.20 -25.58 -20.03
N ALA A 172 -19.45 -25.52 -18.92
CA ALA A 172 -20.02 -25.30 -17.57
C ALA A 172 -20.53 -23.87 -17.36
N LYS A 173 -19.81 -22.85 -17.85
CA LYS A 173 -20.20 -21.44 -17.67
C LYS A 173 -21.38 -21.01 -18.54
N GLY A 174 -21.62 -21.69 -19.66
CA GLY A 174 -22.62 -21.32 -20.62
C GLY A 174 -22.42 -19.87 -21.11
N ARG A 175 -23.45 -19.01 -20.93
CA ARG A 175 -23.41 -17.59 -21.33
C ARG A 175 -22.81 -16.65 -20.27
N THR A 176 -22.47 -17.15 -19.09
CA THR A 176 -21.90 -16.34 -18.01
C THR A 176 -20.49 -15.90 -18.38
N ASN A 177 -20.09 -14.69 -17.97
CA ASN A 177 -18.71 -14.23 -18.07
C ASN A 177 -17.79 -15.18 -17.30
N GLU A 178 -16.65 -15.56 -17.89
CA GLU A 178 -15.73 -16.55 -17.31
C GLU A 178 -15.21 -16.16 -15.94
N VAL A 179 -14.78 -14.93 -15.77
CA VAL A 179 -14.27 -14.42 -14.48
C VAL A 179 -15.37 -14.46 -13.43
N ALA A 180 -16.58 -14.01 -13.80
CA ALA A 180 -17.73 -14.03 -12.89
C ALA A 180 -18.10 -15.45 -12.48
N TRP A 181 -18.14 -16.39 -13.43
CA TRP A 181 -18.45 -17.79 -13.16
C TRP A 181 -17.43 -18.43 -12.19
N ILE A 182 -16.12 -18.22 -12.43
CA ILE A 182 -15.07 -18.75 -11.57
C ILE A 182 -15.24 -18.20 -10.14
N ILE A 183 -15.42 -16.90 -9.99
CA ILE A 183 -15.58 -16.27 -8.67
C ILE A 183 -16.83 -16.79 -7.95
N GLU A 184 -17.95 -16.96 -8.64
CA GLU A 184 -19.17 -17.57 -8.07
C GLU A 184 -18.93 -19.00 -7.60
N ARG A 185 -18.14 -19.79 -8.35
CA ARG A 185 -17.80 -21.16 -7.93
C ARG A 185 -16.93 -21.16 -6.68
N PHE A 186 -15.90 -20.32 -6.62
CA PHE A 186 -15.11 -20.16 -5.41
C PHE A 186 -15.95 -19.71 -4.21
N ASP A 187 -16.88 -18.77 -4.40
CA ASP A 187 -17.78 -18.31 -3.34
C ASP A 187 -18.68 -19.43 -2.81
N SER A 188 -19.07 -20.37 -3.67
CA SER A 188 -19.93 -21.51 -3.30
C SER A 188 -19.21 -22.63 -2.54
N LEU A 189 -17.87 -22.66 -2.49
CA LEU A 189 -17.13 -23.66 -1.75
C LEU A 189 -17.37 -23.53 -0.24
N ASN A 190 -17.51 -24.67 0.43
CA ASN A 190 -17.62 -24.72 1.89
C ASN A 190 -16.22 -24.62 2.55
N LEU A 191 -15.54 -23.51 2.32
CA LEU A 191 -14.21 -23.15 2.82
C LEU A 191 -14.26 -21.75 3.43
N SER A 192 -13.31 -21.44 4.30
CA SER A 192 -13.12 -20.06 4.78
C SER A 192 -12.67 -19.14 3.63
N ASP A 193 -12.93 -17.84 3.74
CA ASP A 193 -12.49 -16.88 2.73
C ASP A 193 -10.96 -16.89 2.53
N LYS A 194 -10.21 -17.23 3.58
CA LYS A 194 -8.76 -17.38 3.50
C LYS A 194 -8.35 -18.59 2.65
N GLU A 195 -8.96 -19.74 2.87
CA GLU A 195 -8.68 -20.95 2.08
C GLU A 195 -9.09 -20.77 0.61
N LYS A 196 -10.23 -20.11 0.35
CA LYS A 196 -10.65 -19.75 -1.01
C LYS A 196 -9.61 -18.87 -1.70
N ALA A 197 -9.13 -17.84 -0.99
CA ALA A 197 -8.09 -16.94 -1.50
C ALA A 197 -6.77 -17.69 -1.76
N GLU A 198 -6.33 -18.56 -0.85
CA GLU A 198 -5.11 -19.37 -1.01
C GLU A 198 -5.17 -20.25 -2.27
N ILE A 199 -6.32 -20.90 -2.53
CA ILE A 199 -6.50 -21.73 -3.73
C ILE A 199 -6.52 -20.84 -4.98
N TYR A 200 -7.36 -19.79 -5.01
CA TYR A 200 -7.49 -18.89 -6.15
C TYR A 200 -6.15 -18.20 -6.50
N ASP A 201 -5.49 -17.63 -5.52
CA ASP A 201 -4.24 -16.90 -5.72
C ASP A 201 -3.11 -17.82 -6.22
N SER A 202 -3.20 -19.15 -5.88
CA SER A 202 -2.26 -20.14 -6.40
C SER A 202 -2.43 -20.42 -7.89
N LEU A 203 -3.59 -20.13 -8.47
CA LEU A 203 -3.87 -20.31 -9.91
C LEU A 203 -3.18 -19.25 -10.75
N LYS A 204 -2.85 -18.10 -10.18
CA LYS A 204 -2.23 -16.96 -10.90
C LYS A 204 -2.97 -16.56 -12.18
N LEU A 205 -4.30 -16.60 -12.12
CA LEU A 205 -5.12 -16.22 -13.27
C LEU A 205 -4.87 -14.78 -13.68
N HIS A 206 -4.50 -14.56 -14.93
CA HIS A 206 -4.33 -13.24 -15.51
C HIS A 206 -5.70 -12.68 -15.92
N VAL A 207 -6.17 -11.69 -15.15
CA VAL A 207 -7.45 -11.04 -15.41
C VAL A 207 -7.20 -9.69 -16.07
N THR A 208 -7.77 -9.52 -17.26
CA THR A 208 -7.78 -8.24 -17.98
C THR A 208 -8.98 -7.41 -17.55
N TRP A 209 -8.73 -6.19 -17.08
CA TRP A 209 -9.74 -5.21 -16.77
C TRP A 209 -9.66 -4.02 -17.74
N ARG A 210 -10.68 -3.85 -18.60
CA ARG A 210 -10.78 -2.75 -19.58
C ARG A 210 -11.36 -1.51 -18.92
N TYR A 211 -10.73 -0.36 -19.13
CA TYR A 211 -11.13 0.88 -18.49
C TYR A 211 -12.15 1.67 -19.30
N GLY A 212 -13.30 1.94 -18.69
CA GLY A 212 -14.14 3.05 -19.09
C GLY A 212 -13.63 4.38 -18.51
N VAL A 213 -14.23 5.50 -18.92
CA VAL A 213 -13.83 6.82 -18.41
C VAL A 213 -13.92 6.89 -16.88
N ARG A 214 -14.98 6.33 -16.27
CA ARG A 214 -15.22 6.39 -14.83
C ARG A 214 -14.31 5.47 -14.01
N SER A 215 -13.95 4.32 -14.56
CA SER A 215 -13.11 3.30 -13.90
C SER A 215 -11.60 3.50 -14.16
N SER A 216 -11.21 4.64 -14.68
CA SER A 216 -9.84 4.99 -15.06
C SER A 216 -9.32 6.19 -14.26
N ARG A 217 -8.00 6.36 -14.21
CA ARG A 217 -7.36 7.57 -13.67
C ARG A 217 -7.89 8.85 -14.33
N THR A 218 -8.23 8.77 -15.62
CA THR A 218 -8.77 9.90 -16.39
C THR A 218 -10.04 10.48 -15.77
N GLY A 219 -10.96 9.62 -15.34
CA GLY A 219 -12.24 10.02 -14.74
C GLY A 219 -12.28 9.99 -13.22
N MET A 220 -11.33 9.32 -12.60
CA MET A 220 -11.32 9.05 -11.16
C MET A 220 -11.19 10.33 -10.35
N LYS A 221 -12.28 10.71 -9.71
CA LYS A 221 -12.32 11.84 -8.78
C LYS A 221 -13.49 11.72 -7.82
N ARG A 222 -13.33 12.31 -6.66
CA ARG A 222 -14.38 12.49 -5.68
C ARG A 222 -15.03 13.89 -5.83
N PRO A 223 -16.34 14.03 -5.77
CA PRO A 223 -16.99 15.34 -5.69
C PRO A 223 -16.48 16.15 -4.49
N THR A 224 -16.12 17.40 -4.71
CA THR A 224 -15.71 18.34 -3.66
C THR A 224 -16.71 19.48 -3.55
N ARG A 225 -17.01 19.91 -2.32
CA ARG A 225 -17.90 21.07 -2.09
C ARG A 225 -17.23 22.38 -2.51
N ARG A 226 -15.92 22.47 -2.33
CA ARG A 226 -15.12 23.66 -2.62
C ARG A 226 -13.77 23.26 -3.21
N VAL A 227 -13.40 23.91 -4.30
CA VAL A 227 -12.08 23.75 -4.93
C VAL A 227 -11.14 24.81 -4.33
N PHE A 228 -9.93 24.39 -3.98
CA PHE A 228 -8.85 25.28 -3.60
C PHE A 228 -8.02 25.63 -4.85
N PHE A 229 -7.94 26.89 -5.19
CA PHE A 229 -7.13 27.37 -6.31
C PHE A 229 -5.72 27.73 -5.85
N HIS A 230 -4.74 27.20 -6.57
CA HIS A 230 -3.31 27.42 -6.33
C HIS A 230 -2.82 28.63 -7.14
N ASP A 231 -3.23 29.83 -6.72
CA ASP A 231 -2.82 31.12 -7.30
C ASP A 231 -1.42 31.57 -6.87
N LYS A 232 -0.89 31.00 -5.78
CA LYS A 232 0.47 31.20 -5.24
C LYS A 232 1.35 30.00 -5.52
N PRO A 233 2.69 30.14 -5.42
CA PRO A 233 3.62 29.02 -5.53
C PRO A 233 3.27 27.88 -4.56
N LEU A 234 3.52 26.64 -4.99
CA LEU A 234 3.35 25.46 -4.16
C LEU A 234 4.35 25.48 -2.99
N ILE A 235 3.93 24.93 -1.85
CA ILE A 235 4.79 24.79 -0.67
C ILE A 235 5.96 23.87 -1.01
N GLN A 236 7.15 24.39 -0.85
CA GLN A 236 8.39 23.66 -1.09
C GLN A 236 8.84 22.92 0.18
N ARG A 237 9.66 21.86 0.02
CA ARG A 237 10.19 21.10 1.15
C ARG A 237 10.89 22.00 2.19
N ARG A 238 11.63 23.00 1.76
CA ARG A 238 12.33 23.94 2.64
C ARG A 238 11.42 24.76 3.56
N ASP A 239 10.14 24.86 3.20
CA ASP A 239 9.12 25.61 3.95
C ASP A 239 8.44 24.72 5.01
N VAL A 240 8.83 23.44 5.11
CA VAL A 240 8.21 22.45 5.99
C VAL A 240 9.15 22.07 7.13
N SER A 241 8.71 22.28 8.36
CA SER A 241 9.33 21.75 9.58
C SER A 241 8.50 20.57 10.10
N LEU A 242 9.07 19.36 10.08
CA LEU A 242 8.35 18.19 10.56
C LEU A 242 8.05 18.28 12.07
N VAL A 243 9.03 18.73 12.87
CA VAL A 243 8.84 18.97 14.32
C VAL A 243 7.72 19.99 14.57
N GLY A 244 7.76 21.12 13.85
CA GLY A 244 6.75 22.17 13.95
C GLY A 244 5.35 21.65 13.58
N GLU A 245 5.27 20.87 12.50
CA GLU A 245 4.00 20.30 12.05
C GLU A 245 3.43 19.28 13.06
N LEU A 246 4.27 18.36 13.57
CA LEU A 246 3.86 17.36 14.56
C LEU A 246 3.38 17.98 15.88
N ASN A 247 3.85 19.15 16.26
CA ASN A 247 3.46 19.89 17.46
C ASN A 247 2.32 20.90 17.23
N SER A 248 1.82 21.00 16.01
CA SER A 248 0.72 21.88 15.67
C SER A 248 -0.63 21.40 16.26
N PRO A 249 -1.68 22.26 16.37
CA PRO A 249 -2.98 21.93 16.93
C PRO A 249 -3.67 20.76 16.20
N ALA A 250 -4.57 20.04 16.87
CA ALA A 250 -5.27 18.88 16.32
C ALA A 250 -6.04 19.22 15.02
N ILE A 251 -6.04 18.29 14.08
CA ILE A 251 -6.80 18.37 12.84
C ILE A 251 -8.21 17.84 13.10
N PRO A 252 -9.29 18.54 12.71
CA PRO A 252 -10.64 18.03 12.84
C PRO A 252 -10.83 16.73 12.06
N VAL A 253 -11.34 15.69 12.74
CA VAL A 253 -11.58 14.37 12.17
C VAL A 253 -13.04 13.99 12.32
N ARG A 254 -13.63 13.47 11.26
CA ARG A 254 -15.01 12.95 11.24
C ARG A 254 -15.01 11.49 10.82
N ARG A 255 -15.76 10.66 11.55
CA ARG A 255 -16.07 9.30 11.12
C ARG A 255 -17.10 9.32 10.00
N LEU A 256 -16.90 8.50 8.98
CA LEU A 256 -17.84 8.34 7.88
C LEU A 256 -18.98 7.37 8.26
N SER A 257 -20.13 7.51 7.61
CA SER A 257 -21.13 6.46 7.57
C SER A 257 -20.59 5.25 6.81
N ARG A 258 -21.19 4.07 7.02
CA ARG A 258 -20.80 2.84 6.29
C ARG A 258 -20.83 3.03 4.78
N ALA A 259 -21.91 3.60 4.24
CA ALA A 259 -22.06 3.83 2.80
C ALA A 259 -21.04 4.84 2.23
N GLU A 260 -20.65 5.87 3.00
CA GLU A 260 -19.54 6.76 2.61
C GLU A 260 -18.20 6.01 2.65
N GLY A 261 -17.97 5.16 3.67
CA GLY A 261 -16.78 4.34 3.81
C GLY A 261 -16.60 3.36 2.66
N GLU A 262 -17.67 2.68 2.25
CA GLU A 262 -17.66 1.78 1.07
C GLU A 262 -17.21 2.51 -0.20
N LYS A 263 -17.76 3.70 -0.48
CA LYS A 263 -17.36 4.51 -1.64
C LYS A 263 -15.88 4.91 -1.61
N ILE A 264 -15.34 5.18 -0.43
CA ILE A 264 -13.91 5.53 -0.28
C ILE A 264 -13.03 4.29 -0.49
N LEU A 265 -13.42 3.13 0.06
CA LEU A 265 -12.67 1.89 -0.15
C LEU A 265 -12.74 1.41 -1.60
N ASP A 266 -13.88 1.57 -2.27
CA ASP A 266 -13.97 1.31 -3.71
C ASP A 266 -12.97 2.16 -4.50
N LEU A 267 -12.94 3.49 -4.26
CA LEU A 267 -11.95 4.38 -4.89
C LEU A 267 -10.50 4.00 -4.53
N ALA A 268 -10.26 3.51 -3.32
CA ALA A 268 -8.93 3.09 -2.89
C ALA A 268 -8.47 1.85 -3.65
N ARG A 269 -9.35 0.84 -3.81
CA ARG A 269 -9.09 -0.36 -4.62
C ARG A 269 -8.88 0.01 -6.09
N GLU A 270 -9.78 0.80 -6.68
CA GLU A 270 -9.64 1.29 -8.05
C GLU A 270 -8.31 1.99 -8.28
N THR A 271 -7.99 2.96 -7.42
CA THR A 271 -6.76 3.76 -7.52
C THR A 271 -5.49 2.91 -7.46
N SER A 272 -5.51 1.80 -6.72
CA SER A 272 -4.38 0.87 -6.62
C SER A 272 -4.36 -0.11 -7.77
N ALA A 273 -5.48 -0.77 -8.07
CA ALA A 273 -5.56 -1.82 -9.08
C ALA A 273 -5.20 -1.31 -10.49
N VAL A 274 -5.62 -0.08 -10.86
CA VAL A 274 -5.23 0.53 -12.15
C VAL A 274 -3.73 0.81 -12.27
N ARG A 275 -2.94 0.60 -11.22
CA ARG A 275 -1.48 0.78 -11.15
C ARG A 275 -0.77 -0.52 -10.79
N TYR A 276 -1.38 -1.66 -11.05
CA TYR A 276 -0.82 -2.99 -10.72
C TYR A 276 -0.46 -3.14 -9.23
N ARG A 277 -1.23 -2.49 -8.33
CA ARG A 277 -0.96 -2.53 -6.89
C ARG A 277 -2.20 -2.96 -6.12
N GLU A 278 -1.96 -3.79 -5.11
CA GLU A 278 -2.94 -4.15 -4.11
C GLU A 278 -2.38 -3.79 -2.74
N LEU A 279 -3.12 -2.97 -2.00
CA LEU A 279 -2.71 -2.55 -0.67
C LEU A 279 -3.59 -3.21 0.37
N HIS A 280 -2.99 -3.90 1.32
CA HIS A 280 -3.69 -4.65 2.37
C HIS A 280 -4.79 -3.82 3.06
N GLY A 281 -4.49 -2.57 3.41
CA GLY A 281 -5.45 -1.68 4.06
C GLY A 281 -6.58 -1.19 3.15
N PHE A 282 -6.44 -1.28 1.82
CA PHE A 282 -7.51 -0.95 0.88
C PHE A 282 -8.33 -2.18 0.51
N THR A 283 -7.66 -3.31 0.33
CA THR A 283 -8.31 -4.59 0.07
C THR A 283 -9.19 -5.02 1.23
N TYR A 284 -8.66 -4.96 2.47
CA TYR A 284 -9.29 -5.45 3.69
C TYR A 284 -9.69 -4.35 4.69
N GLY A 285 -9.86 -3.12 4.21
CA GLY A 285 -10.25 -2.00 5.06
C GLY A 285 -11.64 -2.16 5.71
N ASP A 286 -11.78 -1.74 6.98
CA ASP A 286 -13.07 -1.76 7.66
C ASP A 286 -13.91 -0.55 7.25
N VAL A 287 -14.91 -0.76 6.40
CA VAL A 287 -15.86 0.27 5.92
C VAL A 287 -16.54 1.05 7.05
N ARG A 288 -16.66 0.44 8.24
CA ARG A 288 -17.31 1.05 9.42
C ARG A 288 -16.37 2.00 10.17
N ARG A 289 -15.07 2.03 9.81
CA ARG A 289 -14.01 2.72 10.56
C ARG A 289 -13.21 3.71 9.72
N VAL A 290 -13.79 4.17 8.62
CA VAL A 290 -13.15 5.19 7.79
C VAL A 290 -13.30 6.56 8.45
N LEU A 291 -12.18 7.24 8.68
CA LEU A 291 -12.09 8.58 9.23
C LEU A 291 -11.73 9.56 8.10
N LYS A 292 -12.39 10.70 8.09
CA LYS A 292 -12.08 11.81 7.17
C LYS A 292 -11.43 12.95 7.94
N ALA A 293 -10.32 13.48 7.40
CA ALA A 293 -9.68 14.70 7.86
C ALA A 293 -9.56 15.71 6.70
N ASP A 294 -9.69 16.99 6.98
CA ASP A 294 -9.39 18.09 6.05
C ASP A 294 -8.06 18.73 6.47
N LEU A 295 -7.05 18.60 5.63
CA LEU A 295 -5.72 19.14 5.89
C LEU A 295 -5.56 20.59 5.39
N GLY A 296 -6.60 21.16 4.81
CA GLY A 296 -6.56 22.47 4.15
C GLY A 296 -6.01 22.40 2.71
N ARG A 297 -6.01 23.52 2.02
CA ARG A 297 -5.53 23.68 0.64
C ARG A 297 -6.16 22.70 -0.36
N GLY A 298 -7.44 22.33 -0.15
CA GLY A 298 -8.15 21.34 -0.97
C GLY A 298 -7.68 19.89 -0.76
N THR A 299 -7.01 19.59 0.36
CA THR A 299 -6.51 18.27 0.67
C THR A 299 -7.40 17.57 1.68
N GLU A 300 -8.00 16.45 1.30
CA GLU A 300 -8.76 15.56 2.16
C GLU A 300 -8.02 14.21 2.31
N VAL A 301 -8.01 13.68 3.52
CA VAL A 301 -7.41 12.38 3.85
C VAL A 301 -8.45 11.46 4.44
N PHE A 302 -8.48 10.22 3.98
CA PHE A 302 -9.34 9.18 4.50
C PHE A 302 -8.47 8.09 5.11
N VAL A 303 -8.53 7.97 6.44
CA VAL A 303 -7.77 6.98 7.21
C VAL A 303 -8.67 5.80 7.51
N MET A 304 -8.17 4.59 7.31
CA MET A 304 -8.86 3.34 7.57
C MET A 304 -7.96 2.34 8.29
N GLY A 305 -8.53 1.61 9.23
CA GLY A 305 -7.94 0.40 9.79
C GLY A 305 -8.40 -0.83 9.02
N VAL A 306 -7.82 -1.98 9.33
CA VAL A 306 -8.16 -3.27 8.73
C VAL A 306 -9.30 -3.93 9.51
N ALA A 307 -10.17 -4.66 8.81
CA ALA A 307 -11.23 -5.46 9.41
C ALA A 307 -10.63 -6.51 10.37
N PRO A 308 -11.31 -6.81 11.50
CA PRO A 308 -10.73 -7.65 12.56
C PRO A 308 -10.12 -8.98 12.08
N GLU A 309 -10.79 -9.65 11.17
CA GLU A 309 -10.40 -10.94 10.59
C GLU A 309 -9.11 -10.90 9.74
N ASN A 310 -8.72 -9.70 9.30
CA ASN A 310 -7.55 -9.49 8.44
C ASN A 310 -6.42 -8.72 9.15
N ARG A 311 -6.50 -8.52 10.47
CA ARG A 311 -5.49 -7.78 11.24
C ARG A 311 -4.19 -8.55 11.36
N LEU A 312 -3.09 -7.80 11.37
CA LEU A 312 -1.78 -8.37 11.65
C LEU A 312 -1.73 -8.86 13.11
N PRO A 313 -1.03 -9.97 13.39
CA PRO A 313 -1.00 -10.55 14.75
C PRO A 313 -0.49 -9.61 15.84
N LEU A 314 0.55 -8.82 15.57
CA LEU A 314 1.22 -7.97 16.57
C LEU A 314 1.07 -6.49 16.27
N ARG A 315 1.37 -6.06 15.04
CA ARG A 315 1.30 -4.64 14.66
C ARG A 315 -0.14 -4.21 14.34
N ALA A 316 -0.44 -2.94 14.56
CA ALA A 316 -1.65 -2.32 14.02
C ALA A 316 -1.36 -1.76 12.63
N TYR A 317 -2.30 -1.92 11.71
CA TYR A 317 -2.20 -1.45 10.34
C TYR A 317 -3.22 -0.35 10.06
N HIS A 318 -2.73 0.80 9.63
CA HIS A 318 -3.58 1.90 9.18
C HIS A 318 -3.15 2.35 7.79
N ALA A 319 -4.10 2.44 6.88
CA ALA A 319 -3.90 3.02 5.57
C ALA A 319 -4.58 4.38 5.47
N ALA A 320 -4.10 5.21 4.56
CA ALA A 320 -4.78 6.45 4.21
C ALA A 320 -4.72 6.71 2.71
N LEU A 321 -5.85 7.14 2.14
CA LEU A 321 -5.94 7.64 0.77
C LEU A 321 -6.05 9.17 0.81
N ILE A 322 -5.22 9.84 0.03
CA ILE A 322 -5.07 11.28 0.03
C ILE A 322 -5.59 11.86 -1.28
N PHE A 323 -6.47 12.85 -1.16
CA PHE A 323 -7.08 13.56 -2.28
C PHE A 323 -6.64 15.03 -2.29
N LYS A 324 -6.38 15.56 -3.47
CA LYS A 324 -6.17 16.98 -3.74
C LYS A 324 -7.27 17.46 -4.68
N ASN A 325 -8.10 18.40 -4.23
CA ASN A 325 -9.28 18.85 -4.99
C ASN A 325 -10.13 17.70 -5.55
N GLY A 326 -10.28 16.62 -4.75
CA GLY A 326 -11.04 15.41 -5.11
C GLY A 326 -10.29 14.41 -6.00
N VAL A 327 -9.07 14.71 -6.45
CA VAL A 327 -8.21 13.79 -7.22
C VAL A 327 -7.37 12.96 -6.26
N PRO A 328 -7.32 11.62 -6.38
CA PRO A 328 -6.42 10.81 -5.56
C PRO A 328 -4.97 11.06 -5.99
N VAL A 329 -4.13 11.51 -5.05
CA VAL A 329 -2.74 11.91 -5.34
C VAL A 329 -1.70 11.07 -4.65
N ALA A 330 -2.03 10.43 -3.52
CA ALA A 330 -1.10 9.64 -2.73
C ALA A 330 -1.82 8.64 -1.84
N TYR A 331 -1.06 7.68 -1.32
CA TYR A 331 -1.49 6.86 -0.20
C TYR A 331 -0.40 6.79 0.88
N PHE A 332 -0.83 6.42 2.07
CA PHE A 332 0.02 6.19 3.22
C PHE A 332 -0.33 4.85 3.86
N GLU A 333 0.68 4.14 4.33
CA GLU A 333 0.57 2.93 5.14
C GLU A 333 1.40 3.09 6.40
N GLY A 334 0.80 2.76 7.53
CA GLY A 334 1.45 2.81 8.84
C GLY A 334 1.34 1.47 9.55
N LEU A 335 2.46 0.82 9.81
CA LEU A 335 2.58 -0.41 10.58
C LEU A 335 3.08 -0.06 11.98
N SER A 336 2.16 0.00 12.94
CA SER A 336 2.44 0.60 14.26
C SER A 336 2.54 -0.44 15.37
N ILE A 337 3.45 -0.20 16.31
CA ILE A 337 3.61 -0.93 17.56
C ILE A 337 4.03 0.06 18.65
N CYS A 338 3.34 0.07 19.78
CA CYS A 338 3.51 1.11 20.80
C CYS A 338 3.43 2.50 20.16
N GLU A 339 4.42 3.37 20.39
CA GLU A 339 4.52 4.72 19.83
C GLU A 339 5.29 4.79 18.50
N ARG A 340 5.82 3.65 18.01
CA ARG A 340 6.55 3.58 16.74
C ARG A 340 5.61 3.21 15.60
N THR A 341 5.72 3.92 14.48
CA THR A 341 5.12 3.54 13.19
C THR A 341 6.19 3.38 12.12
N GLU A 342 6.12 2.30 11.36
CA GLU A 342 6.85 2.13 10.11
C GLU A 342 5.99 2.73 9.01
N SER A 343 6.52 3.74 8.32
CA SER A 343 5.76 4.58 7.40
C SER A 343 6.12 4.23 5.96
N GLY A 344 5.10 3.84 5.18
CA GLY A 344 5.13 3.83 3.73
C GLY A 344 4.33 5.02 3.19
N PHE A 345 4.97 5.90 2.45
CA PHE A 345 4.30 7.02 1.79
C PHE A 345 4.62 7.02 0.31
N ASN A 346 3.59 6.89 -0.50
CA ASN A 346 3.71 6.88 -1.94
C ASN A 346 2.86 7.99 -2.56
N LEU A 347 3.54 8.93 -3.17
CA LEU A 347 2.93 9.95 -4.02
C LEU A 347 2.91 9.42 -5.45
N TYR A 348 1.75 9.38 -6.08
CA TYR A 348 1.68 8.92 -7.47
C TYR A 348 2.54 9.79 -8.37
N TYR A 349 3.18 9.18 -9.35
CA TYR A 349 4.16 9.80 -10.25
C TYR A 349 3.74 11.18 -10.75
N THR A 350 2.53 11.30 -11.25
CA THR A 350 1.90 12.53 -11.73
C THR A 350 2.03 13.73 -10.78
N PHE A 351 2.08 13.49 -9.45
CA PHE A 351 1.95 14.56 -8.45
C PHE A 351 3.24 14.83 -7.67
N ARG A 352 4.38 14.25 -8.09
CA ARG A 352 5.68 14.40 -7.41
C ARG A 352 6.17 15.85 -7.33
N GLU A 353 5.82 16.66 -8.34
CA GLU A 353 6.13 18.09 -8.37
C GLU A 353 5.15 18.94 -7.51
N GLY A 354 4.25 18.30 -6.79
CA GLY A 354 3.30 18.95 -5.90
C GLY A 354 3.87 19.28 -4.52
N GLU A 355 2.98 19.42 -3.54
CA GLU A 355 3.31 19.81 -2.15
C GLU A 355 3.70 18.58 -1.30
N THR A 356 4.60 17.72 -1.80
CA THR A 356 4.92 16.37 -1.27
C THR A 356 5.32 16.38 0.21
N ALA A 357 6.28 17.22 0.58
CA ALA A 357 6.78 17.27 1.96
C ALA A 357 5.71 17.78 2.94
N TRP A 358 4.92 18.76 2.50
CA TRP A 358 3.82 19.29 3.29
C TRP A 358 2.72 18.23 3.50
N LEU A 359 2.34 17.52 2.44
CA LEU A 359 1.38 16.41 2.53
C LEU A 359 1.84 15.35 3.53
N TYR A 360 3.10 14.92 3.40
CA TYR A 360 3.66 13.89 4.27
C TYR A 360 3.70 14.34 5.74
N ALA A 361 4.18 15.54 6.02
CA ALA A 361 4.22 16.08 7.38
C ALA A 361 2.82 16.19 8.01
N ARG A 362 1.81 16.60 7.23
CA ARG A 362 0.40 16.66 7.66
C ARG A 362 -0.18 15.29 7.97
N ILE A 363 0.15 14.28 7.17
CA ILE A 363 -0.28 12.91 7.42
C ILE A 363 0.36 12.37 8.71
N LEU A 364 1.64 12.59 8.92
CA LEU A 364 2.32 12.17 10.16
C LEU A 364 1.74 12.86 11.41
N ARG A 365 1.40 14.15 11.31
CA ARG A 365 0.66 14.87 12.37
C ARG A 365 -0.68 14.19 12.67
N LEU A 366 -1.43 13.81 11.63
CA LEU A 366 -2.70 13.11 11.79
C LEU A 366 -2.50 11.74 12.44
N MET A 367 -1.46 10.98 12.05
CA MET A 367 -1.12 9.69 12.67
C MET A 367 -0.73 9.87 14.14
N ARG A 368 0.07 10.88 14.47
CA ARG A 368 0.37 11.21 15.88
C ARG A 368 -0.91 11.49 16.69
N GLN A 369 -1.80 12.29 16.15
CA GLN A 369 -3.07 12.64 16.80
C GLN A 369 -3.96 11.40 17.03
N LEU A 370 -4.10 10.54 16.03
CA LEU A 370 -4.98 9.38 16.08
C LEU A 370 -4.38 8.24 16.91
N LEU A 371 -3.08 7.97 16.76
CA LEU A 371 -2.42 6.77 17.23
C LEU A 371 -1.41 7.02 18.38
N GLY A 372 -1.05 8.28 18.66
CA GLY A 372 -0.03 8.61 19.67
C GLY A 372 1.40 8.37 19.17
N VAL A 373 1.64 8.34 17.86
CA VAL A 373 2.96 8.09 17.27
C VAL A 373 3.93 9.23 17.60
N THR A 374 5.12 8.87 18.10
CA THR A 374 6.23 9.79 18.38
C THR A 374 7.53 9.36 17.71
N VAL A 375 7.58 8.12 17.21
CA VAL A 375 8.71 7.53 16.51
C VAL A 375 8.24 7.04 15.14
N ILE A 376 8.92 7.49 14.08
CA ILE A 376 8.60 7.13 12.69
C ILE A 376 9.82 6.47 12.09
N SER A 377 9.66 5.26 11.57
CA SER A 377 10.73 4.54 10.85
C SER A 377 10.38 4.38 9.38
N ILE A 378 11.42 4.39 8.54
CA ILE A 378 11.32 4.16 7.10
C ILE A 378 12.08 2.88 6.78
N ASP A 379 11.42 1.94 6.12
CA ASP A 379 12.03 0.69 5.67
C ASP A 379 13.08 0.97 4.58
N PRO A 380 14.17 0.19 4.51
CA PRO A 380 15.20 0.33 3.48
C PRO A 380 14.66 0.32 2.05
N TYR A 381 13.63 -0.48 1.76
CA TYR A 381 12.98 -0.50 0.44
C TYR A 381 12.42 0.88 0.05
N GLN A 382 11.84 1.62 0.99
CA GLN A 382 11.27 2.96 0.74
C GLN A 382 12.33 4.01 0.38
N VAL A 383 13.59 3.76 0.69
CA VAL A 383 14.70 4.69 0.41
C VAL A 383 15.62 4.21 -0.73
N GLY A 384 15.30 3.07 -1.34
CA GLY A 384 15.98 2.58 -2.55
C GLY A 384 16.71 1.24 -2.42
N HIS A 385 16.62 0.52 -1.29
CA HIS A 385 17.15 -0.83 -1.18
C HIS A 385 16.28 -1.80 -1.99
N GLU A 386 16.87 -2.43 -3.01
CA GLU A 386 16.12 -3.27 -3.99
C GLU A 386 14.92 -2.54 -4.63
N ASN A 387 15.04 -1.21 -4.82
CA ASN A 387 13.99 -0.35 -5.34
C ASN A 387 14.59 0.82 -6.13
N GLU A 388 14.74 0.63 -7.44
CA GLU A 388 15.32 1.64 -8.33
C GLU A 388 14.48 2.93 -8.38
N GLU A 389 13.16 2.85 -8.32
CA GLU A 389 12.27 4.02 -8.23
C GLU A 389 12.64 4.91 -7.02
N GLY A 390 12.98 4.29 -5.89
CA GLY A 390 13.46 4.99 -4.69
C GLY A 390 14.81 5.68 -4.90
N ILE A 391 15.71 5.06 -5.69
CA ILE A 391 17.00 5.64 -6.06
C ILE A 391 16.81 6.84 -6.99
N GLU A 392 16.08 6.66 -8.08
CA GLU A 392 15.83 7.69 -9.10
C GLU A 392 15.11 8.92 -8.54
N SER A 393 14.12 8.69 -7.67
CA SER A 393 13.39 9.77 -7.00
C SER A 393 14.18 10.50 -5.92
N GLY A 394 15.34 9.97 -5.52
CA GLY A 394 16.16 10.53 -4.43
C GLY A 394 15.46 10.43 -3.06
N ALA A 395 14.68 9.36 -2.83
CA ALA A 395 13.86 9.17 -1.64
C ALA A 395 14.67 9.26 -0.34
N PHE A 396 15.92 8.76 -0.29
CA PHE A 396 16.80 8.89 0.87
C PHE A 396 16.93 10.35 1.31
N TRP A 397 17.24 11.25 0.38
CA TRP A 397 17.42 12.69 0.68
C TRP A 397 16.11 13.39 1.00
N PHE A 398 15.00 12.93 0.48
CA PHE A 398 13.68 13.45 0.86
C PHE A 398 13.46 13.26 2.37
N TYR A 399 13.63 12.04 2.88
CA TYR A 399 13.48 11.75 4.30
C TYR A 399 14.57 12.42 5.15
N ARG A 400 15.83 12.35 4.71
CA ARG A 400 16.96 12.97 5.43
C ARG A 400 16.74 14.46 5.67
N LYS A 401 16.29 15.17 4.64
CA LYS A 401 16.03 16.61 4.72
C LYS A 401 14.78 16.98 5.53
N LEU A 402 13.94 16.02 5.90
CA LEU A 402 12.84 16.17 6.85
C LEU A 402 13.26 15.87 8.31
N GLY A 403 14.53 15.47 8.53
CA GLY A 403 15.07 15.21 9.87
C GLY A 403 15.23 13.74 10.22
N PHE A 404 14.94 12.81 9.32
CA PHE A 404 15.22 11.39 9.54
C PHE A 404 16.72 11.12 9.56
N ARG A 405 17.16 10.18 10.38
CA ARG A 405 18.54 9.71 10.45
C ARG A 405 18.66 8.23 10.14
N PRO A 406 19.72 7.77 9.45
CA PRO A 406 20.04 6.35 9.40
C PRO A 406 20.26 5.79 10.81
N VAL A 407 19.83 4.56 11.05
CA VAL A 407 20.00 3.91 12.37
C VAL A 407 21.41 3.34 12.55
N TRP A 408 22.11 2.97 11.48
CA TRP A 408 23.44 2.41 11.57
C TRP A 408 24.53 3.50 11.57
N PRO A 409 25.48 3.45 12.53
CA PRO A 409 26.52 4.49 12.64
C PRO A 409 27.37 4.67 11.38
N GLU A 410 27.67 3.59 10.67
CA GLU A 410 28.42 3.59 9.40
C GLU A 410 27.65 4.34 8.30
N LEU A 411 26.34 4.14 8.20
CA LEU A 411 25.51 4.86 7.24
C LEU A 411 25.39 6.34 7.61
N MET A 412 25.34 6.65 8.88
CA MET A 412 25.33 8.03 9.35
C MET A 412 26.62 8.76 9.00
N LYS A 413 27.79 8.10 9.13
CA LYS A 413 29.09 8.66 8.70
C LYS A 413 29.13 8.92 7.19
N LEU A 414 28.63 7.98 6.39
CA LEU A 414 28.51 8.15 4.93
C LEU A 414 27.58 9.31 4.58
N THR A 415 26.43 9.40 5.25
CA THR A 415 25.45 10.49 5.07
C THR A 415 26.10 11.85 5.33
N GLN A 416 26.82 11.99 6.44
CA GLN A 416 27.52 13.23 6.79
C GLN A 416 28.62 13.60 5.78
N ALA A 417 29.31 12.61 5.24
CA ALA A 417 30.32 12.82 4.19
C ALA A 417 29.69 13.36 2.90
N GLU A 418 28.54 12.80 2.49
CA GLU A 418 27.79 13.29 1.33
C GLU A 418 27.17 14.69 1.58
N GLU A 419 26.70 14.96 2.79
CA GLU A 419 26.20 16.29 3.18
C GLU A 419 27.29 17.37 3.07
N ARG A 420 28.54 17.05 3.45
CA ARG A 420 29.69 17.98 3.28
C ARG A 420 29.94 18.29 1.82
N LYS A 421 29.99 17.28 0.94
CA LYS A 421 30.16 17.49 -0.51
C LYS A 421 29.07 18.38 -1.10
N MET A 422 27.81 18.17 -0.69
CA MET A 422 26.69 18.99 -1.13
C MET A 422 26.75 20.44 -0.59
N ALA A 423 27.39 20.66 0.56
CA ALA A 423 27.59 22.00 1.11
C ALA A 423 28.73 22.75 0.41
N GLU A 424 29.79 22.01 0.01
CA GLU A 424 30.96 22.55 -0.71
C GLU A 424 30.63 22.86 -2.18
N ASP A 425 29.87 21.97 -2.83
CA ASP A 425 29.47 22.12 -4.23
C ASP A 425 27.94 22.02 -4.39
N ARG A 426 27.30 23.12 -4.75
CA ARG A 426 25.85 23.19 -5.03
C ARG A 426 25.42 22.34 -6.24
N GLY A 427 26.33 22.07 -7.16
CA GLY A 427 26.12 21.19 -8.32
C GLY A 427 26.23 19.70 -8.00
N TYR A 428 26.84 19.33 -6.86
CA TYR A 428 27.04 17.95 -6.48
C TYR A 428 25.71 17.19 -6.30
N ARG A 429 25.68 15.97 -6.82
CA ARG A 429 24.58 15.01 -6.64
C ARG A 429 25.17 13.66 -6.23
N THR A 430 24.61 13.09 -5.16
CA THR A 430 24.98 11.75 -4.71
C THR A 430 24.73 10.73 -5.81
N SER A 431 25.74 9.95 -6.15
CA SER A 431 25.63 8.97 -7.24
C SER A 431 24.64 7.83 -6.90
N PRO A 432 24.00 7.19 -7.89
CA PRO A 432 23.11 6.04 -7.67
C PRO A 432 23.80 4.92 -6.88
N ARG A 433 25.08 4.65 -7.14
CA ARG A 433 25.89 3.67 -6.38
C ARG A 433 25.98 4.02 -4.89
N MET A 434 26.13 5.31 -4.56
CA MET A 434 26.18 5.77 -3.17
C MET A 434 24.79 5.75 -2.54
N LEU A 435 23.74 6.13 -3.27
CA LEU A 435 22.36 6.04 -2.80
C LEU A 435 21.98 4.61 -2.42
N ARG A 436 22.35 3.59 -3.23
CA ARG A 436 22.14 2.18 -2.89
C ARG A 436 22.85 1.78 -1.59
N LYS A 437 24.07 2.30 -1.33
CA LYS A 437 24.75 2.08 -0.04
C LYS A 437 24.01 2.72 1.12
N LEU A 438 23.58 3.98 0.96
CA LEU A 438 22.85 4.72 2.00
C LEU A 438 21.48 4.09 2.30
N ALA A 439 20.84 3.48 1.31
CA ALA A 439 19.55 2.81 1.43
C ALA A 439 19.61 1.44 2.14
N ALA A 440 20.79 0.91 2.47
CA ALA A 440 20.94 -0.44 3.05
C ALA A 440 20.31 -0.58 4.46
N GLY A 441 20.06 0.50 5.17
CA GLY A 441 19.52 0.49 6.53
C GLY A 441 18.26 1.34 6.69
N HIS A 442 17.53 1.07 7.76
CA HIS A 442 16.37 1.88 8.15
C HIS A 442 16.77 3.32 8.44
N MET A 443 15.81 4.22 8.20
CA MET A 443 15.88 5.57 8.74
C MET A 443 14.84 5.75 9.84
N ILE A 444 15.14 6.61 10.81
CA ILE A 444 14.24 6.89 11.93
C ILE A 444 14.16 8.39 12.19
N PHE A 445 12.97 8.83 12.57
CA PHE A 445 12.71 10.15 13.13
C PHE A 445 12.06 9.97 14.49
N GLU A 446 12.60 10.67 15.50
CA GLU A 446 12.08 10.69 16.86
C GLU A 446 11.74 12.12 17.24
N LEU A 447 10.59 12.32 17.85
CA LEU A 447 10.29 13.64 18.42
C LEU A 447 11.30 13.97 19.50
N PRO A 448 11.79 15.21 19.60
CA PRO A 448 12.81 15.61 20.59
C PRO A 448 12.44 15.22 22.04
N ASP A 449 11.16 15.31 22.38
CA ASP A 449 10.65 14.99 23.72
C ASP A 449 10.53 13.49 23.99
N ALA A 450 10.67 12.64 22.96
CA ALA A 450 10.60 11.19 23.12
C ALA A 450 11.89 10.57 23.72
N GLY A 451 12.98 11.34 23.77
CA GLY A 451 14.29 10.86 24.19
C GLY A 451 14.85 9.76 23.29
N ASN A 452 15.83 9.00 23.76
CA ASN A 452 16.26 7.78 23.06
C ASN A 452 15.23 6.67 23.28
N SER A 453 14.41 6.43 22.28
CA SER A 453 13.28 5.50 22.38
C SER A 453 13.69 4.02 22.39
N GLY A 454 14.93 3.71 22.02
CA GLY A 454 15.45 2.33 21.91
C GLY A 454 15.00 1.56 20.66
N TRP A 455 14.30 2.20 19.75
CA TRP A 455 13.76 1.54 18.54
C TRP A 455 14.77 1.34 17.39
N ASP A 456 15.99 1.84 17.50
CA ASP A 456 17.00 1.80 16.43
C ASP A 456 17.28 0.39 15.92
N ARG A 457 17.34 -0.62 16.82
CA ARG A 457 17.64 -2.01 16.47
C ARG A 457 16.41 -2.88 16.27
N PHE A 458 15.23 -2.36 16.56
CA PHE A 458 14.00 -3.15 16.51
C PHE A 458 13.60 -3.51 15.08
N GLN A 459 13.41 -4.81 14.88
CA GLN A 459 12.86 -5.37 13.65
C GLN A 459 11.79 -6.41 14.00
N THR A 460 10.58 -6.23 13.47
CA THR A 460 9.46 -7.15 13.74
C THR A 460 9.78 -8.60 13.37
N ARG A 461 10.59 -8.82 12.33
CA ARG A 461 11.04 -10.17 11.93
C ARG A 461 11.78 -10.90 13.04
N ASN A 462 12.56 -10.20 13.86
CA ASN A 462 13.30 -10.81 14.96
C ASN A 462 12.36 -11.39 16.03
N VAL A 463 11.24 -10.70 16.30
CA VAL A 463 10.19 -11.22 17.21
C VAL A 463 9.61 -12.53 16.64
N GLY A 464 9.30 -12.56 15.34
CA GLY A 464 8.82 -13.78 14.68
C GLY A 464 9.84 -14.92 14.74
N LEU A 465 11.12 -14.65 14.44
CA LEU A 465 12.20 -15.63 14.53
C LEU A 465 12.39 -16.15 15.96
N ALA A 466 12.25 -15.30 16.97
CA ALA A 466 12.33 -15.71 18.36
C ALA A 466 11.22 -16.72 18.72
N VAL A 467 9.98 -16.49 18.25
CA VAL A 467 8.87 -17.44 18.39
C VAL A 467 9.21 -18.78 17.73
N GLN A 468 9.72 -18.77 16.50
CA GLN A 468 10.04 -20.01 15.76
C GLN A 468 11.18 -20.79 16.45
N ARG A 469 12.23 -20.09 16.93
CA ARG A 469 13.32 -20.72 17.68
C ARG A 469 12.83 -21.35 18.98
N ARG A 470 11.91 -20.69 19.69
CA ARG A 470 11.29 -21.25 20.89
C ARG A 470 10.47 -22.50 20.55
N MET A 471 9.67 -22.45 19.46
CA MET A 471 8.89 -23.59 19.01
C MET A 471 9.77 -24.80 18.72
N ALA A 472 10.87 -24.61 18.00
CA ALA A 472 11.81 -25.70 17.68
C ALA A 472 12.47 -26.28 18.94
N ARG A 473 12.92 -25.42 19.85
CA ARG A 473 13.67 -25.84 21.05
C ARG A 473 12.80 -26.51 22.12
N GLU A 474 11.59 -25.98 22.37
CA GLU A 474 10.76 -26.37 23.52
C GLU A 474 9.55 -27.24 23.15
N PHE A 475 9.12 -27.21 21.89
CA PHE A 475 7.86 -27.84 21.43
C PHE A 475 8.06 -28.76 20.21
N LYS A 476 9.28 -29.26 19.98
CA LYS A 476 9.57 -30.19 18.87
C LYS A 476 9.06 -29.70 17.50
N SER A 477 9.07 -28.38 17.28
CA SER A 477 8.53 -27.73 16.07
C SER A 477 7.02 -27.88 15.85
N ASP A 478 6.25 -28.19 16.91
CA ASP A 478 4.79 -28.32 16.81
C ASP A 478 4.11 -26.95 17.04
N PRO A 479 3.44 -26.41 16.00
CA PRO A 479 2.76 -25.11 16.09
C PRO A 479 1.50 -25.13 16.97
N LYS A 480 0.88 -26.30 17.17
CA LYS A 480 -0.29 -26.43 18.05
C LYS A 480 0.14 -26.44 19.51
N GLU A 481 1.19 -27.20 19.82
CA GLU A 481 1.74 -27.29 21.18
C GLU A 481 2.24 -25.93 21.68
N ILE A 482 3.06 -25.22 20.92
CA ILE A 482 3.52 -23.88 21.34
C ILE A 482 2.34 -22.94 21.56
N ARG A 483 1.31 -22.99 20.73
CA ARG A 483 0.13 -22.13 20.85
C ARG A 483 -0.65 -22.43 22.13
N SER A 484 -1.00 -23.69 22.37
CA SER A 484 -1.75 -24.12 23.55
C SER A 484 -1.02 -23.77 24.83
N HIS A 485 0.25 -24.14 24.94
CA HIS A 485 1.08 -23.81 26.09
C HIS A 485 1.25 -22.31 26.33
N SER A 486 1.40 -21.52 25.26
CA SER A 486 1.53 -20.06 25.40
C SER A 486 0.25 -19.41 25.90
N ILE A 487 -0.92 -19.88 25.44
CA ILE A 487 -2.22 -19.40 25.93
C ILE A 487 -2.40 -19.72 27.40
N GLU A 488 -2.23 -21.00 27.80
CA GLU A 488 -2.35 -21.43 29.19
C GLU A 488 -1.39 -20.71 30.12
N PHE A 489 -0.13 -20.52 29.68
CA PHE A 489 0.85 -19.76 30.44
C PHE A 489 0.41 -18.32 30.65
N VAL A 490 -0.03 -17.62 29.60
CA VAL A 490 -0.45 -16.21 29.69
C VAL A 490 -1.71 -16.05 30.51
N GLU A 491 -2.71 -16.95 30.36
CA GLU A 491 -3.92 -16.92 31.19
C GLU A 491 -3.58 -17.05 32.68
N ARG A 492 -2.72 -17.99 33.03
CA ARG A 492 -2.25 -18.18 34.40
C ARG A 492 -1.43 -16.98 34.89
N ALA A 493 -0.47 -16.51 34.10
CA ALA A 493 0.43 -15.41 34.48
C ALA A 493 -0.33 -14.09 34.69
N LEU A 494 -1.29 -13.77 33.84
CA LEU A 494 -2.12 -12.57 33.92
C LEU A 494 -3.38 -12.76 34.80
N ARG A 495 -3.67 -13.98 35.24
CA ARG A 495 -4.85 -14.35 36.04
C ARG A 495 -6.16 -14.04 35.32
N ILE A 496 -6.24 -14.39 34.04
CA ILE A 496 -7.42 -14.18 33.18
C ILE A 496 -8.11 -15.49 32.84
N LYS A 497 -9.42 -15.41 32.48
CA LYS A 497 -10.22 -16.50 31.93
C LYS A 497 -10.83 -16.01 30.63
N SER A 498 -10.39 -16.56 29.51
CA SER A 498 -10.80 -16.08 28.18
C SER A 498 -12.08 -16.71 27.64
N ASN A 499 -12.69 -17.66 28.36
CA ASN A 499 -13.89 -18.38 27.92
C ASN A 499 -15.11 -17.46 27.66
N GLN A 500 -15.18 -16.31 28.33
CA GLN A 500 -16.25 -15.32 28.16
C GLN A 500 -15.89 -14.20 27.16
N TRP A 501 -14.71 -14.26 26.55
CA TRP A 501 -14.29 -13.24 25.59
C TRP A 501 -14.95 -13.44 24.23
N THR A 502 -15.07 -12.36 23.47
CA THR A 502 -15.51 -12.45 22.08
C THR A 502 -14.51 -13.23 21.21
N ASN A 503 -14.96 -13.70 20.05
CA ASN A 503 -14.07 -14.42 19.12
C ASN A 503 -12.84 -13.59 18.75
N GLY A 504 -13.01 -12.28 18.45
CA GLY A 504 -11.89 -11.40 18.13
C GLY A 504 -10.91 -11.22 19.30
N GLU A 505 -11.41 -11.13 20.53
CA GLU A 505 -10.54 -11.04 21.73
C GLU A 505 -9.78 -12.34 21.97
N ARG A 506 -10.40 -13.50 21.73
CA ARG A 506 -9.72 -14.81 21.82
C ARG A 506 -8.65 -14.95 20.74
N GLU A 507 -8.98 -14.58 19.50
CA GLU A 507 -7.99 -14.60 18.40
C GLU A 507 -6.79 -13.69 18.70
N ALA A 508 -7.05 -12.51 19.25
CA ALA A 508 -5.98 -11.62 19.71
C ALA A 508 -5.13 -12.25 20.82
N LEU A 509 -5.74 -12.96 21.76
CA LEU A 509 -4.99 -13.70 22.80
C LEU A 509 -4.15 -14.80 22.15
N HIS A 510 -4.69 -15.59 21.23
CA HIS A 510 -3.97 -16.67 20.54
C HIS A 510 -2.70 -16.14 19.83
N ASN A 511 -2.78 -14.96 19.24
CA ASN A 511 -1.66 -14.36 18.53
C ASN A 511 -0.65 -13.70 19.50
N LEU A 512 -1.13 -12.92 20.46
CA LEU A 512 -0.25 -12.21 21.39
C LEU A 512 0.38 -13.13 22.44
N ALA A 513 -0.25 -14.22 22.81
CA ALA A 513 0.28 -15.18 23.77
C ALA A 513 1.64 -15.75 23.34
N LEU A 514 1.86 -15.98 22.04
CA LEU A 514 3.15 -16.45 21.52
C LEU A 514 4.31 -15.50 21.87
N VAL A 515 4.05 -14.21 21.91
CA VAL A 515 5.03 -13.17 22.24
C VAL A 515 5.11 -12.94 23.76
N LEU A 516 3.95 -12.83 24.41
CA LEU A 516 3.87 -12.57 25.85
C LEU A 516 4.50 -13.69 26.68
N ALA A 517 4.36 -14.96 26.25
CA ALA A 517 4.98 -16.11 26.91
C ALA A 517 6.51 -16.14 26.81
N MET A 518 7.13 -15.29 25.99
CA MET A 518 8.58 -15.12 25.93
C MET A 518 9.10 -14.00 26.85
N ILE A 519 8.20 -13.24 27.48
CA ILE A 519 8.61 -12.13 28.35
C ILE A 519 9.04 -12.69 29.72
N PRO A 520 10.30 -12.50 30.14
CA PRO A 520 10.77 -12.99 31.42
C PRO A 520 9.97 -12.41 32.58
N ALA A 521 9.61 -13.26 33.52
CA ALA A 521 8.94 -12.89 34.76
C ALA A 521 7.62 -12.10 34.59
N ILE A 522 6.88 -12.34 33.53
CA ILE A 522 5.55 -11.75 33.31
C ILE A 522 4.59 -12.05 34.48
N GLU A 523 4.72 -13.21 35.13
CA GLU A 523 3.96 -13.60 36.30
C GLU A 523 4.23 -12.71 37.54
N LYS A 524 5.38 -12.02 37.57
CA LYS A 524 5.77 -11.08 38.63
C LYS A 524 5.30 -9.64 38.38
N TRP A 525 4.60 -9.40 37.31
CA TRP A 525 4.00 -8.08 37.06
C TRP A 525 2.99 -7.73 38.16
N SER A 526 2.91 -6.45 38.50
CA SER A 526 1.92 -5.93 39.44
C SER A 526 0.48 -6.17 38.93
N ALA A 527 -0.50 -6.11 39.80
CA ALA A 527 -1.91 -6.26 39.43
C ALA A 527 -2.32 -5.26 38.35
N GLY A 528 -1.90 -4.00 38.46
CA GLY A 528 -2.18 -2.98 37.46
C GLY A 528 -1.52 -3.24 36.09
N GLU A 529 -0.30 -3.76 36.05
CA GLU A 529 0.40 -4.16 34.83
C GLU A 529 -0.30 -5.36 34.16
N LYS A 530 -0.73 -6.36 34.94
CA LYS A 530 -1.49 -7.51 34.42
C LYS A 530 -2.84 -7.09 33.86
N GLU A 531 -3.55 -6.22 34.56
CA GLU A 531 -4.82 -5.67 34.09
C GLU A 531 -4.64 -4.88 32.78
N LEU A 532 -3.61 -4.02 32.71
CA LEU A 532 -3.31 -3.26 31.51
C LEU A 532 -2.94 -4.18 30.34
N ALA A 533 -2.14 -5.23 30.56
CA ALA A 533 -1.83 -6.24 29.55
C ALA A 533 -3.10 -6.96 29.05
N THR A 534 -4.00 -7.32 29.95
CA THR A 534 -5.32 -7.90 29.61
C THR A 534 -6.13 -6.96 28.72
N ARG A 535 -6.20 -5.68 29.08
CA ARG A 535 -6.88 -4.65 28.28
C ARG A 535 -6.23 -4.47 26.91
N ILE A 536 -4.90 -4.57 26.81
CA ILE A 536 -4.17 -4.52 25.52
C ILE A 536 -4.60 -5.68 24.63
N ILE A 537 -4.63 -6.91 25.15
CA ILE A 537 -5.05 -8.09 24.39
C ILE A 537 -6.49 -7.92 23.88
N ARG A 538 -7.41 -7.54 24.76
CA ARG A 538 -8.82 -7.33 24.39
C ARG A 538 -8.98 -6.20 23.38
N ALA A 539 -8.26 -5.10 23.52
CA ALA A 539 -8.29 -3.99 22.59
C ALA A 539 -7.79 -4.37 21.17
N LYS A 540 -6.82 -5.29 21.08
CA LYS A 540 -6.35 -5.82 19.78
C LYS A 540 -7.47 -6.54 19.02
N GLY A 541 -8.29 -7.32 19.71
CA GLY A 541 -9.50 -7.96 19.17
C GLY A 541 -10.72 -7.05 19.10
N GLY A 542 -10.62 -5.84 19.63
CA GLY A 542 -11.71 -4.88 19.71
C GLY A 542 -12.03 -4.18 18.38
N ALA A 543 -12.87 -3.16 18.46
CA ALA A 543 -13.34 -2.47 17.27
C ALA A 543 -12.29 -1.58 16.59
N ASP A 544 -11.28 -1.07 17.32
CA ASP A 544 -10.34 -0.08 16.84
C ASP A 544 -8.92 -0.33 17.38
N GLU A 545 -7.97 -0.53 16.48
CA GLU A 545 -6.57 -0.74 16.84
C GLU A 545 -5.85 0.52 17.36
N ALA A 546 -6.42 1.71 17.21
CA ALA A 546 -5.87 2.91 17.85
C ALA A 546 -5.93 2.83 19.39
N ALA A 547 -6.99 2.22 19.93
CA ALA A 547 -7.10 1.96 21.37
C ALA A 547 -6.03 0.98 21.84
N TYR A 548 -5.76 -0.08 21.08
CA TYR A 548 -4.69 -1.04 21.32
C TYR A 548 -3.33 -0.35 21.44
N LEU A 549 -2.97 0.48 20.47
CA LEU A 549 -1.68 1.21 20.47
C LEU A 549 -1.54 2.14 21.68
N LYS A 550 -2.59 2.91 21.99
CA LYS A 550 -2.59 3.85 23.12
C LYS A 550 -2.45 3.14 24.48
N LEU A 551 -2.99 1.93 24.60
CA LEU A 551 -2.80 1.10 25.80
C LEU A 551 -1.38 0.54 25.86
N MET A 552 -0.81 0.05 24.74
CA MET A 552 0.57 -0.42 24.69
C MET A 552 1.58 0.64 25.12
N GLN A 553 1.40 1.90 24.69
CA GLN A 553 2.24 3.04 25.04
C GLN A 553 2.30 3.30 26.57
N ARG A 554 1.28 2.85 27.30
CA ARG A 554 1.21 3.01 28.77
C ARG A 554 1.88 1.86 29.53
N HIS A 555 2.27 0.78 28.84
CA HIS A 555 2.82 -0.41 29.47
C HIS A 555 4.33 -0.52 29.26
N ALA A 556 5.12 0.20 30.05
CA ALA A 556 6.58 0.30 29.90
C ALA A 556 7.28 -1.07 29.84
N LYS A 557 6.98 -2.00 30.74
CA LYS A 557 7.61 -3.33 30.76
C LYS A 557 7.32 -4.16 29.51
N LEU A 558 6.10 -4.08 28.98
CA LEU A 558 5.75 -4.75 27.72
C LEU A 558 6.49 -4.13 26.55
N ARG A 559 6.51 -2.79 26.48
CA ARG A 559 7.25 -2.04 25.47
C ARG A 559 8.73 -2.41 25.43
N ASP A 560 9.38 -2.38 26.58
CA ASP A 560 10.82 -2.69 26.71
C ASP A 560 11.12 -4.16 26.38
N ALA A 561 10.21 -5.08 26.73
CA ALA A 561 10.33 -6.47 26.37
C ALA A 561 10.20 -6.69 24.85
N LEU A 562 9.26 -5.99 24.20
CA LEU A 562 9.10 -6.04 22.73
C LEU A 562 10.34 -5.50 22.02
N ILE A 563 10.91 -4.38 22.49
CA ILE A 563 12.16 -3.83 21.94
C ILE A 563 13.28 -4.85 22.06
N ARG A 564 13.48 -5.47 23.22
CA ARG A 564 14.50 -6.51 23.41
C ARG A 564 14.30 -7.73 22.52
N LEU A 565 13.07 -8.19 22.33
CA LEU A 565 12.76 -9.32 21.45
C LEU A 565 12.97 -9.01 19.97
N GLY A 566 12.84 -7.75 19.59
CA GLY A 566 13.00 -7.30 18.23
C GLY A 566 14.41 -6.80 17.86
N SER A 567 15.30 -6.68 18.85
CA SER A 567 16.69 -6.14 18.67
C SER A 567 17.76 -7.18 18.26
#